data_ccea9b5f5da73210ee5242164936b8fb
#
_entry.id   ccea9b5f5da73210ee5242164936b8fb
#
_cell.length_a   1.000
_cell.length_b   1.000
_cell.length_c   1.000
_cell.angle_alpha   90.00
_cell.angle_beta   90.00
_cell.angle_gamma   90.00
#
_symmetry.space_group_name_H-M   'P 1'
#
loop_
_entity.id
_entity.type
_entity.pdbx_description
1 polymer ?
#
loop_
_entity_poly.entity_id
_entity_poly.type
_entity_poly.pdbx_seq_one_letter_code
_entity_poly.pdbx_strand_id
1 'polypeptide(L)'
;MKHIVHATLLAMSLGLAAGNASAADYKLNPFQLAYEGAITRNVPSEVNIHSVSYPLNGIEIAANFYTPANFDASRKYPTIVVAHPNGGVKEQVAGLYAQRLAQQGYIAITADAAYQGASGGQPRSVDMPSHRIEDIHGMADFISRFPWVDTSRLGLLGICGGGGYSLAAAQTDKRFMAVATISMFNSGRVRRNGYADSQLDTVQQRLQQASQARAQQAAGGEVLYSGDANRSDEQIAKLPFDLYRQGYEYYWKTHAHPNSTFRYTTSSLLDLMRWDATNQIELINQPLLMIAGSKADSLYMTQDAFAKATGTIDKQLVLLEGATHIETYWVPKYVDAAVASLTTFYTRTLAP
;
A
#
# COMPACT_ATOMS: atom_id res chain seq x y z
N MET A 1 57.19 22.43 -44.69
CA MET A 1 56.22 23.20 -43.99
C MET A 1 54.96 22.31 -43.74
N LYS A 2 54.79 21.84 -42.52
CA LYS A 2 53.62 20.97 -42.13
C LYS A 2 52.72 21.81 -41.31
N HIS A 3 51.47 22.04 -41.76
CA HIS A 3 50.41 22.72 -40.99
C HIS A 3 49.73 21.69 -40.11
N ILE A 4 49.80 21.92 -38.82
CA ILE A 4 49.08 21.16 -37.79
C ILE A 4 47.76 21.91 -37.56
N VAL A 5 46.65 21.26 -37.87
CA VAL A 5 45.30 21.76 -37.54
C VAL A 5 44.93 21.20 -36.18
N HIS A 6 44.75 22.11 -35.21
CA HIS A 6 44.22 21.76 -33.89
C HIS A 6 42.69 21.70 -33.98
N ALA A 7 42.11 20.52 -33.77
CA ALA A 7 40.68 20.37 -33.56
C ALA A 7 40.36 20.48 -32.06
N THR A 8 39.65 21.52 -31.68
CA THR A 8 39.17 21.74 -30.32
C THR A 8 37.87 20.97 -30.16
N LEU A 9 37.89 19.90 -29.37
CA LEU A 9 36.67 19.20 -28.96
C LEU A 9 35.98 20.04 -27.86
N LEU A 10 34.78 20.53 -28.18
CA LEU A 10 33.86 21.15 -27.23
C LEU A 10 33.06 20.05 -26.57
N ALA A 11 33.40 19.71 -25.33
CA ALA A 11 32.61 18.79 -24.53
C ALA A 11 31.35 19.51 -23.99
N MET A 12 30.19 19.23 -24.61
CA MET A 12 28.91 19.61 -24.05
C MET A 12 28.60 18.67 -22.87
N SER A 13 28.74 19.20 -21.65
CA SER A 13 28.18 18.58 -20.45
C SER A 13 26.66 18.74 -20.47
N LEU A 14 25.93 17.69 -20.82
CA LEU A 14 24.50 17.61 -20.50
C LEU A 14 24.37 17.50 -18.97
N GLY A 15 24.10 18.62 -18.33
CA GLY A 15 23.61 18.66 -16.97
C GLY A 15 22.20 18.05 -16.94
N LEU A 16 22.06 16.81 -16.47
CA LEU A 16 20.78 16.29 -16.02
C LEU A 16 20.34 17.15 -14.84
N ALA A 17 19.46 18.11 -15.09
CA ALA A 17 18.68 18.73 -14.04
C ALA A 17 17.80 17.61 -13.45
N ALA A 18 18.17 17.13 -12.25
CA ALA A 18 17.25 16.40 -11.42
C ALA A 18 16.09 17.36 -11.10
N GLY A 19 15.00 17.25 -11.84
CA GLY A 19 13.78 17.98 -11.54
C GLY A 19 13.36 17.62 -10.10
N ASN A 20 13.34 18.61 -9.22
CA ASN A 20 12.67 18.48 -7.94
C ASN A 20 11.22 18.08 -8.25
N ALA A 21 10.85 16.84 -7.95
CA ALA A 21 9.47 16.41 -8.02
C ALA A 21 8.67 17.35 -7.11
N SER A 22 7.81 18.16 -7.69
CA SER A 22 6.92 19.04 -6.94
C SER A 22 6.04 18.18 -6.07
N ALA A 23 5.95 18.50 -4.78
CA ALA A 23 5.03 17.83 -3.87
C ALA A 23 3.62 17.82 -4.48
N ALA A 24 3.00 16.65 -4.56
CA ALA A 24 1.63 16.52 -5.08
C ALA A 24 0.67 17.13 -4.05
N ASP A 25 0.20 18.35 -4.31
CA ASP A 25 -0.75 19.01 -3.42
C ASP A 25 -2.16 18.47 -3.67
N TYR A 26 -2.65 17.61 -2.77
CA TYR A 26 -4.00 17.05 -2.81
C TYR A 26 -5.10 18.12 -2.91
N LYS A 27 -4.86 19.35 -2.41
CA LYS A 27 -5.84 20.45 -2.45
C LYS A 27 -6.10 20.96 -3.86
N LEU A 28 -5.15 20.76 -4.77
CA LEU A 28 -5.28 21.18 -6.17
C LEU A 28 -5.97 20.11 -7.02
N ASN A 29 -6.12 18.89 -6.51
CA ASN A 29 -6.76 17.79 -7.22
C ASN A 29 -8.26 17.71 -6.85
N PRO A 30 -9.20 17.71 -7.82
CA PRO A 30 -10.65 17.66 -7.54
C PRO A 30 -11.08 16.39 -6.77
N PHE A 31 -10.33 15.32 -6.87
CA PHE A 31 -10.57 14.05 -6.17
C PHE A 31 -9.67 13.89 -4.94
N GLN A 32 -8.95 14.95 -4.54
CA GLN A 32 -8.00 14.96 -3.41
C GLN A 32 -6.86 13.95 -3.54
N LEU A 33 -6.54 13.51 -4.74
CA LEU A 33 -5.47 12.55 -4.99
C LEU A 33 -4.10 13.20 -4.76
N ALA A 34 -3.25 12.52 -3.99
CA ALA A 34 -1.96 13.04 -3.54
C ALA A 34 -0.79 12.28 -4.24
N TYR A 35 -0.80 12.19 -5.57
CA TYR A 35 0.28 11.59 -6.34
C TYR A 35 0.42 12.24 -7.72
N GLU A 36 1.61 12.15 -8.29
CA GLU A 36 1.90 12.69 -9.63
C GLU A 36 1.14 11.92 -10.72
N GLY A 37 0.62 12.65 -11.71
CA GLY A 37 -0.17 12.08 -12.81
C GLY A 37 -1.58 11.63 -12.39
N ALA A 38 -2.06 12.11 -11.24
CA ALA A 38 -3.40 11.83 -10.76
C ALA A 38 -4.49 12.38 -11.71
N ILE A 39 -5.58 11.64 -11.85
CA ILE A 39 -6.77 12.06 -12.60
C ILE A 39 -7.29 13.37 -12.03
N THR A 40 -7.60 14.33 -12.92
CA THR A 40 -8.20 15.63 -12.54
C THR A 40 -9.63 15.82 -13.06
N ARG A 41 -10.09 14.91 -13.89
CA ARG A 41 -11.47 14.89 -14.44
C ARG A 41 -11.80 13.50 -14.97
N ASN A 42 -13.08 13.18 -15.06
CA ASN A 42 -13.57 11.97 -15.72
C ASN A 42 -13.89 12.27 -17.19
N VAL A 43 -13.33 11.46 -18.10
CA VAL A 43 -13.55 11.55 -19.54
C VAL A 43 -13.77 10.13 -20.10
N PRO A 44 -14.81 9.86 -20.90
CA PRO A 44 -15.12 8.48 -21.35
C PRO A 44 -13.98 7.74 -22.05
N SER A 45 -13.10 8.47 -22.77
CA SER A 45 -11.95 7.91 -23.50
C SER A 45 -10.71 7.67 -22.61
N GLU A 46 -10.78 8.04 -21.35
CA GLU A 46 -9.66 7.96 -20.40
C GLU A 46 -10.03 7.06 -19.21
N VAL A 47 -9.08 6.79 -18.33
CA VAL A 47 -9.35 6.17 -17.04
C VAL A 47 -10.20 7.11 -16.19
N ASN A 48 -11.26 6.60 -15.61
CA ASN A 48 -12.16 7.37 -14.75
C ASN A 48 -12.11 6.86 -13.31
N ILE A 49 -12.32 7.78 -12.36
CA ILE A 49 -12.42 7.50 -10.92
C ILE A 49 -13.86 7.69 -10.44
N HIS A 50 -14.29 6.80 -9.55
CA HIS A 50 -15.62 6.83 -8.95
C HIS A 50 -15.48 6.73 -7.42
N SER A 51 -15.76 7.83 -6.74
CA SER A 51 -15.79 7.84 -5.26
C SER A 51 -17.12 7.28 -4.79
N VAL A 52 -17.06 6.30 -3.92
CA VAL A 52 -18.22 5.54 -3.41
C VAL A 52 -18.08 5.29 -1.92
N SER A 53 -19.19 4.90 -1.29
CA SER A 53 -19.16 4.31 0.04
C SER A 53 -20.07 3.09 0.11
N TYR A 54 -19.78 2.22 1.08
CA TYR A 54 -20.60 1.01 1.32
C TYR A 54 -20.53 0.60 2.79
N PRO A 55 -21.60 0.00 3.33
CA PRO A 55 -21.59 -0.51 4.68
C PRO A 55 -20.81 -1.83 4.78
N LEU A 56 -19.95 -1.94 5.79
CA LEU A 56 -19.26 -3.16 6.18
C LEU A 56 -19.29 -3.30 7.70
N ASN A 57 -19.96 -4.33 8.22
CA ASN A 57 -20.09 -4.59 9.66
C ASN A 57 -20.54 -3.37 10.49
N GLY A 58 -21.47 -2.59 9.93
CA GLY A 58 -22.01 -1.39 10.59
C GLY A 58 -21.13 -0.14 10.48
N ILE A 59 -20.04 -0.21 9.71
CA ILE A 59 -19.15 0.93 9.44
C ILE A 59 -19.32 1.34 7.97
N GLU A 60 -19.46 2.63 7.72
CA GLU A 60 -19.43 3.19 6.35
C GLU A 60 -17.98 3.22 5.86
N ILE A 61 -17.69 2.50 4.78
CA ILE A 61 -16.36 2.42 4.17
C ILE A 61 -16.31 3.34 2.95
N ALA A 62 -15.34 4.24 2.93
CA ALA A 62 -15.08 5.15 1.82
C ALA A 62 -14.07 4.53 0.84
N ALA A 63 -14.43 4.44 -0.42
CA ALA A 63 -13.63 3.81 -1.47
C ALA A 63 -13.59 4.65 -2.75
N ASN A 64 -12.54 4.42 -3.54
CA ASN A 64 -12.46 4.84 -4.93
C ASN A 64 -12.29 3.60 -5.80
N PHE A 65 -13.09 3.47 -6.86
CA PHE A 65 -12.78 2.52 -7.90
C PHE A 65 -12.49 3.23 -9.23
N TYR A 66 -11.69 2.58 -10.06
CA TYR A 66 -11.21 3.11 -11.32
C TYR A 66 -11.68 2.21 -12.45
N THR A 67 -12.20 2.80 -13.51
CA THR A 67 -12.57 2.10 -14.74
C THR A 67 -11.56 2.40 -15.85
N PRO A 68 -11.24 1.42 -16.72
CA PRO A 68 -10.28 1.63 -17.81
C PRO A 68 -10.79 2.65 -18.84
N ALA A 69 -9.88 3.11 -19.69
CA ALA A 69 -10.22 3.94 -20.83
C ALA A 69 -11.22 3.23 -21.75
N ASN A 70 -12.16 3.98 -22.33
CA ASN A 70 -13.23 3.45 -23.19
C ASN A 70 -14.04 2.34 -22.50
N PHE A 71 -14.31 2.52 -21.21
CA PHE A 71 -15.09 1.56 -20.42
C PHE A 71 -16.47 1.32 -21.05
N ASP A 72 -16.82 0.05 -21.22
CA ASP A 72 -18.10 -0.40 -21.76
C ASP A 72 -18.79 -1.32 -20.73
N ALA A 73 -19.87 -0.84 -20.13
CA ALA A 73 -20.63 -1.56 -19.10
C ALA A 73 -21.27 -2.88 -19.59
N SER A 74 -21.31 -3.15 -20.89
CA SER A 74 -21.76 -4.41 -21.46
C SER A 74 -20.70 -5.51 -21.45
N ARG A 75 -19.43 -5.16 -21.21
CA ARG A 75 -18.29 -6.09 -21.14
C ARG A 75 -17.96 -6.44 -19.70
N LYS A 76 -17.27 -7.57 -19.51
CA LYS A 76 -16.71 -7.97 -18.22
C LYS A 76 -15.20 -7.71 -18.15
N TYR A 77 -14.75 -7.21 -17.03
CA TYR A 77 -13.36 -6.82 -16.79
C TYR A 77 -12.74 -7.59 -15.62
N PRO A 78 -11.48 -8.02 -15.74
CA PRO A 78 -10.72 -8.47 -14.58
C PRO A 78 -10.57 -7.32 -13.60
N THR A 79 -10.63 -7.60 -12.31
CA THR A 79 -10.70 -6.56 -11.28
C THR A 79 -9.66 -6.78 -10.20
N ILE A 80 -8.97 -5.72 -9.79
CA ILE A 80 -7.93 -5.77 -8.77
C ILE A 80 -8.39 -5.01 -7.51
N VAL A 81 -8.36 -5.69 -6.38
CA VAL A 81 -8.51 -5.07 -5.05
C VAL A 81 -7.15 -4.59 -4.59
N VAL A 82 -7.04 -3.32 -4.16
CA VAL A 82 -5.77 -2.71 -3.76
C VAL A 82 -5.84 -2.26 -2.30
N ALA A 83 -5.05 -2.89 -1.43
CA ALA A 83 -4.98 -2.59 -0.01
C ALA A 83 -3.84 -1.60 0.31
N HIS A 84 -4.17 -0.51 1.02
CA HIS A 84 -3.26 0.59 1.31
C HIS A 84 -2.27 0.28 2.47
N PRO A 85 -1.13 1.00 2.55
CA PRO A 85 -0.19 0.92 3.67
C PRO A 85 -0.80 1.26 5.03
N ASN A 86 -0.12 0.90 6.11
CA ASN A 86 -0.48 1.38 7.45
C ASN A 86 -0.44 2.92 7.49
N GLY A 87 -1.49 3.53 8.00
CA GLY A 87 -1.61 4.98 8.09
C GLY A 87 -1.80 5.72 6.76
N GLY A 88 -1.77 5.01 5.63
CA GLY A 88 -2.10 5.57 4.32
C GLY A 88 -3.61 5.66 4.08
N VAL A 89 -3.97 6.30 2.97
CA VAL A 89 -5.35 6.45 2.50
C VAL A 89 -5.45 6.13 1.00
N LYS A 90 -6.67 5.91 0.53
CA LYS A 90 -6.97 5.59 -0.88
C LYS A 90 -6.53 6.66 -1.88
N GLU A 91 -6.31 7.90 -1.42
CA GLU A 91 -5.86 9.03 -2.24
C GLU A 91 -4.34 9.09 -2.44
N GLN A 92 -3.58 8.19 -1.80
CA GLN A 92 -2.12 8.12 -1.89
C GLN A 92 -1.66 6.95 -2.77
N VAL A 93 -0.60 6.25 -2.38
CA VAL A 93 0.03 5.17 -3.17
C VAL A 93 -0.96 4.09 -3.65
N ALA A 94 -1.96 3.74 -2.86
CA ALA A 94 -2.96 2.75 -3.27
C ALA A 94 -3.80 3.25 -4.46
N GLY A 95 -4.20 4.53 -4.44
CA GLY A 95 -4.85 5.18 -5.57
C GLY A 95 -3.96 5.27 -6.81
N LEU A 96 -2.67 5.60 -6.63
CA LEU A 96 -1.70 5.60 -7.72
C LEU A 96 -1.68 4.24 -8.44
N TYR A 97 -1.47 3.15 -7.70
CA TYR A 97 -1.41 1.81 -8.30
C TYR A 97 -2.76 1.37 -8.87
N ALA A 98 -3.88 1.72 -8.22
CA ALA A 98 -5.22 1.45 -8.75
C ALA A 98 -5.44 2.17 -10.09
N GLN A 99 -5.08 3.45 -10.20
CA GLN A 99 -5.13 4.21 -11.45
C GLN A 99 -4.22 3.59 -12.52
N ARG A 100 -2.99 3.22 -12.17
CA ARG A 100 -2.03 2.63 -13.12
C ARG A 100 -2.50 1.25 -13.63
N LEU A 101 -3.13 0.45 -12.80
CA LEU A 101 -3.74 -0.81 -13.22
C LEU A 101 -4.97 -0.57 -14.11
N ALA A 102 -5.77 0.45 -13.83
CA ALA A 102 -6.88 0.82 -14.72
C ALA A 102 -6.40 1.28 -16.11
N GLN A 103 -5.25 1.93 -16.19
CA GLN A 103 -4.58 2.25 -17.48
C GLN A 103 -4.17 0.99 -18.26
N GLN A 104 -4.01 -0.14 -17.59
CA GLN A 104 -3.72 -1.44 -18.22
C GLN A 104 -4.97 -2.27 -18.54
N GLY A 105 -6.17 -1.68 -18.39
CA GLY A 105 -7.43 -2.33 -18.77
C GLY A 105 -8.14 -3.08 -17.64
N TYR A 106 -7.66 -3.01 -16.41
CA TYR A 106 -8.33 -3.57 -15.23
C TYR A 106 -9.35 -2.59 -14.65
N ILE A 107 -10.34 -3.10 -13.95
CA ILE A 107 -11.02 -2.33 -12.93
C ILE A 107 -10.17 -2.45 -11.65
N ALA A 108 -10.01 -1.36 -10.91
CA ALA A 108 -9.27 -1.39 -9.65
C ALA A 108 -10.07 -0.67 -8.57
N ILE A 109 -10.11 -1.24 -7.36
CA ILE A 109 -10.75 -0.61 -6.20
C ILE A 109 -9.76 -0.49 -5.05
N THR A 110 -9.78 0.64 -4.37
CA THR A 110 -9.08 0.85 -3.10
C THR A 110 -9.99 1.59 -2.13
N ALA A 111 -9.94 1.23 -0.84
CA ALA A 111 -10.76 1.83 0.20
C ALA A 111 -9.88 2.27 1.38
N ASP A 112 -10.35 3.28 2.11
CA ASP A 112 -9.80 3.55 3.44
C ASP A 112 -10.24 2.44 4.39
N ALA A 113 -9.33 1.92 5.18
CA ALA A 113 -9.65 0.91 6.18
C ALA A 113 -10.66 1.43 7.20
N ALA A 114 -11.47 0.54 7.76
CA ALA A 114 -12.36 0.86 8.87
C ALA A 114 -11.60 1.60 9.97
N TYR A 115 -12.21 2.62 10.57
CA TYR A 115 -11.64 3.52 11.57
C TYR A 115 -10.54 4.48 11.06
N GLN A 116 -10.19 4.45 9.78
CA GLN A 116 -9.10 5.24 9.19
C GLN A 116 -9.62 6.09 8.01
N GLY A 117 -8.82 7.09 7.62
CA GLY A 117 -9.15 7.91 6.46
C GLY A 117 -10.54 8.55 6.53
N ALA A 118 -11.26 8.51 5.43
CA ALA A 118 -12.65 8.95 5.31
C ALA A 118 -13.68 7.88 5.72
N SER A 119 -13.25 6.62 5.96
CA SER A 119 -14.12 5.57 6.49
C SER A 119 -14.55 5.85 7.94
N GLY A 120 -15.72 5.34 8.31
CA GLY A 120 -16.29 5.47 9.63
C GLY A 120 -15.58 4.67 10.72
N GLY A 121 -16.22 4.59 11.89
CA GLY A 121 -15.74 3.85 13.05
C GLY A 121 -15.13 4.73 14.14
N GLN A 122 -15.40 4.37 15.41
CA GLN A 122 -14.88 5.03 16.61
C GLN A 122 -14.37 3.99 17.61
N PRO A 123 -13.30 4.29 18.37
CA PRO A 123 -12.45 5.48 18.21
C PRO A 123 -11.69 5.48 16.87
N ARG A 124 -11.24 6.65 16.42
CA ARG A 124 -10.45 6.74 15.18
C ARG A 124 -9.12 6.01 15.31
N SER A 125 -8.56 5.58 14.18
CA SER A 125 -7.23 4.95 14.08
C SER A 125 -7.10 3.64 14.87
N VAL A 126 -8.18 2.88 15.03
CA VAL A 126 -8.07 1.47 15.42
C VAL A 126 -7.35 0.72 14.29
N ASP A 127 -6.36 -0.09 14.65
CA ASP A 127 -5.59 -0.91 13.70
C ASP A 127 -5.59 -2.37 14.20
N MET A 128 -6.64 -3.10 13.84
CA MET A 128 -6.79 -4.52 14.17
C MET A 128 -6.60 -5.36 12.89
N PRO A 129 -5.71 -6.35 12.89
CA PRO A 129 -5.50 -7.21 11.70
C PRO A 129 -6.78 -7.82 11.14
N SER A 130 -7.70 -8.25 12.00
CA SER A 130 -8.98 -8.81 11.57
C SER A 130 -9.84 -7.80 10.79
N HIS A 131 -9.87 -6.52 11.20
CA HIS A 131 -10.60 -5.49 10.47
C HIS A 131 -9.94 -5.19 9.13
N ARG A 132 -8.60 -5.10 9.09
CA ARG A 132 -7.86 -4.84 7.85
C ARG A 132 -8.02 -5.96 6.82
N ILE A 133 -8.12 -7.21 7.28
CA ILE A 133 -8.42 -8.38 6.43
C ILE A 133 -9.87 -8.30 5.95
N GLU A 134 -10.80 -7.99 6.83
CA GLU A 134 -12.22 -7.81 6.51
C GLU A 134 -12.47 -6.68 5.51
N ASP A 135 -11.73 -5.56 5.62
CA ASP A 135 -11.79 -4.47 4.63
C ASP A 135 -11.44 -4.94 3.21
N ILE A 136 -10.49 -5.89 3.10
CA ILE A 136 -10.10 -6.49 1.81
C ILE A 136 -11.22 -7.37 1.26
N HIS A 137 -11.83 -8.21 2.10
CA HIS A 137 -13.00 -9.00 1.72
C HIS A 137 -14.18 -8.10 1.34
N GLY A 138 -14.42 -7.03 2.10
CA GLY A 138 -15.48 -6.06 1.84
C GLY A 138 -15.32 -5.31 0.51
N MET A 139 -14.10 -4.95 0.12
CA MET A 139 -13.84 -4.38 -1.22
C MET A 139 -14.21 -5.38 -2.33
N ALA A 140 -13.83 -6.64 -2.17
CA ALA A 140 -14.18 -7.70 -3.13
C ALA A 140 -15.70 -7.92 -3.18
N ASP A 141 -16.38 -7.96 -2.03
CA ASP A 141 -17.84 -8.09 -1.95
C ASP A 141 -18.57 -6.96 -2.64
N PHE A 142 -18.12 -5.72 -2.38
CA PHE A 142 -18.75 -4.53 -2.96
C PHE A 142 -18.60 -4.48 -4.47
N ILE A 143 -17.36 -4.62 -4.98
CA ILE A 143 -17.09 -4.46 -6.42
C ILE A 143 -17.68 -5.61 -7.24
N SER A 144 -17.81 -6.81 -6.68
CA SER A 144 -18.38 -7.98 -7.33
C SER A 144 -19.88 -7.86 -7.60
N ARG A 145 -20.57 -6.87 -7.04
CA ARG A 145 -22.01 -6.63 -7.29
C ARG A 145 -22.28 -6.01 -8.66
N PHE A 146 -21.26 -5.46 -9.30
CA PHE A 146 -21.43 -4.80 -10.59
C PHE A 146 -21.36 -5.81 -11.73
N PRO A 147 -22.30 -5.76 -12.71
CA PRO A 147 -22.40 -6.76 -13.78
C PRO A 147 -21.21 -6.79 -14.72
N TRP A 148 -20.45 -5.70 -14.79
CA TRP A 148 -19.25 -5.55 -15.58
C TRP A 148 -17.97 -6.05 -14.87
N VAL A 149 -18.06 -6.55 -13.65
CA VAL A 149 -16.96 -7.23 -12.98
C VAL A 149 -16.97 -8.71 -13.33
N ASP A 150 -15.82 -9.23 -13.75
CA ASP A 150 -15.63 -10.67 -13.89
C ASP A 150 -15.18 -11.27 -12.58
N THR A 151 -16.10 -11.83 -11.83
CA THR A 151 -15.84 -12.42 -10.51
C THR A 151 -14.94 -13.65 -10.54
N SER A 152 -14.73 -14.25 -11.72
CA SER A 152 -13.76 -15.34 -11.90
C SER A 152 -12.32 -14.84 -12.15
N ARG A 153 -12.12 -13.52 -12.25
CA ARG A 153 -10.84 -12.87 -12.52
C ARG A 153 -10.55 -11.75 -11.53
N LEU A 154 -10.66 -12.04 -10.23
CA LEU A 154 -10.30 -11.12 -9.17
C LEU A 154 -8.82 -11.28 -8.82
N GLY A 155 -8.08 -10.18 -8.80
CA GLY A 155 -6.71 -10.08 -8.30
C GLY A 155 -6.66 -9.27 -7.01
N LEU A 156 -5.58 -9.45 -6.25
CA LEU A 156 -5.33 -8.74 -5.01
C LEU A 156 -3.92 -8.14 -5.04
N LEU A 157 -3.82 -6.83 -4.74
CA LEU A 157 -2.56 -6.12 -4.56
C LEU A 157 -2.52 -5.53 -3.16
N GLY A 158 -1.50 -5.86 -2.38
CA GLY A 158 -1.26 -5.23 -1.09
C GLY A 158 0.03 -4.44 -1.06
N ILE A 159 0.00 -3.23 -0.48
CA ILE A 159 1.17 -2.34 -0.39
C ILE A 159 1.55 -2.17 1.07
N CYS A 160 2.82 -2.39 1.42
CA CYS A 160 3.35 -2.28 2.79
C CYS A 160 2.57 -3.13 3.79
N GLY A 161 1.98 -2.54 4.84
CA GLY A 161 1.07 -3.22 5.77
C GLY A 161 -0.13 -3.86 5.08
N GLY A 162 -0.69 -3.18 4.04
CA GLY A 162 -1.70 -3.77 3.17
C GLY A 162 -1.23 -5.07 2.51
N GLY A 163 0.08 -5.20 2.21
CA GLY A 163 0.67 -6.43 1.70
C GLY A 163 0.58 -7.58 2.70
N GLY A 164 0.92 -7.34 3.96
CA GLY A 164 0.77 -8.37 5.01
C GLY A 164 -0.68 -8.80 5.21
N TYR A 165 -1.62 -7.86 5.23
CA TYR A 165 -3.05 -8.17 5.36
C TYR A 165 -3.62 -8.85 4.12
N SER A 166 -3.13 -8.50 2.92
CA SER A 166 -3.52 -9.16 1.66
C SER A 166 -3.06 -10.61 1.61
N LEU A 167 -1.84 -10.92 2.07
CA LEU A 167 -1.40 -12.29 2.21
C LEU A 167 -2.32 -13.08 3.14
N ALA A 168 -2.69 -12.50 4.30
CA ALA A 168 -3.60 -13.15 5.23
C ALA A 168 -5.01 -13.35 4.64
N ALA A 169 -5.57 -12.38 3.92
CA ALA A 169 -6.86 -12.53 3.23
C ALA A 169 -6.84 -13.66 2.20
N ALA A 170 -5.78 -13.75 1.40
CA ALA A 170 -5.64 -14.75 0.34
C ALA A 170 -5.46 -16.20 0.84
N GLN A 171 -5.07 -16.37 2.10
CA GLN A 171 -4.98 -17.70 2.72
C GLN A 171 -6.32 -18.46 2.66
N THR A 172 -7.41 -17.74 2.84
CA THR A 172 -8.75 -18.33 2.97
C THR A 172 -9.72 -17.89 1.88
N ASP A 173 -9.64 -16.65 1.40
CA ASP A 173 -10.51 -16.15 0.33
C ASP A 173 -10.00 -16.55 -1.05
N LYS A 174 -10.55 -17.63 -1.57
CA LYS A 174 -10.16 -18.21 -2.86
C LYS A 174 -10.83 -17.55 -4.07
N ARG A 175 -11.59 -16.47 -3.87
CA ARG A 175 -12.06 -15.58 -4.96
C ARG A 175 -10.90 -14.81 -5.59
N PHE A 176 -9.84 -14.53 -4.81
CA PHE A 176 -8.60 -13.94 -5.34
C PHE A 176 -7.80 -14.99 -6.12
N MET A 177 -7.83 -14.89 -7.45
CA MET A 177 -7.17 -15.82 -8.36
C MET A 177 -5.66 -15.58 -8.48
N ALA A 178 -5.20 -14.38 -8.12
CA ALA A 178 -3.79 -13.99 -8.15
C ALA A 178 -3.52 -12.94 -7.07
N VAL A 179 -2.38 -13.05 -6.40
CA VAL A 179 -2.00 -12.20 -5.27
C VAL A 179 -0.66 -11.54 -5.54
N ALA A 180 -0.60 -10.22 -5.37
CA ALA A 180 0.65 -9.48 -5.45
C ALA A 180 0.87 -8.59 -4.23
N THR A 181 2.13 -8.33 -3.89
CA THR A 181 2.52 -7.36 -2.87
C THR A 181 3.62 -6.43 -3.36
N ILE A 182 3.61 -5.18 -2.87
CA ILE A 182 4.71 -4.22 -3.06
C ILE A 182 5.23 -3.86 -1.68
N SER A 183 6.55 -4.02 -1.47
CA SER A 183 7.24 -3.67 -0.22
C SER A 183 6.47 -4.19 1.00
N MET A 184 6.11 -5.49 1.01
CA MET A 184 5.29 -6.10 2.06
C MET A 184 5.86 -5.82 3.44
N PHE A 185 4.98 -5.46 4.39
CA PHE A 185 5.34 -5.15 5.76
C PHE A 185 4.53 -6.02 6.73
N ASN A 186 5.23 -6.72 7.61
CA ASN A 186 4.63 -7.55 8.65
C ASN A 186 4.34 -6.70 9.89
N SER A 187 3.15 -6.09 9.94
CA SER A 187 2.74 -5.20 11.02
C SER A 187 2.84 -5.86 12.39
N GLY A 188 2.40 -7.09 12.52
CA GLY A 188 2.44 -7.82 13.78
C GLY A 188 3.85 -8.07 14.29
N ARG A 189 4.73 -8.59 13.43
CA ARG A 189 6.14 -8.80 13.78
C ARG A 189 6.81 -7.52 14.26
N VAL A 190 6.63 -6.43 13.52
CA VAL A 190 7.25 -5.15 13.88
C VAL A 190 6.65 -4.57 15.16
N ARG A 191 5.34 -4.66 15.37
CA ARG A 191 4.72 -4.20 16.61
C ARG A 191 5.12 -5.04 17.82
N ARG A 192 5.35 -6.32 17.63
CA ARG A 192 5.81 -7.24 18.69
C ARG A 192 7.30 -7.12 18.95
N ASN A 193 8.12 -7.26 17.92
CA ASN A 193 9.56 -7.42 18.06
C ASN A 193 10.35 -6.12 17.88
N GLY A 194 9.71 -5.05 17.39
CA GLY A 194 10.38 -3.86 16.87
C GLY A 194 10.84 -4.07 15.43
N TYR A 195 11.26 -2.99 14.79
CA TYR A 195 11.83 -3.03 13.45
C TYR A 195 13.17 -3.78 13.48
N ALA A 196 13.38 -4.71 12.57
CA ALA A 196 14.53 -5.63 12.55
C ALA A 196 14.71 -6.40 13.88
N ASP A 197 13.59 -6.72 14.55
CA ASP A 197 13.55 -7.43 15.85
C ASP A 197 14.34 -6.72 16.99
N SER A 198 14.42 -5.39 16.95
CA SER A 198 15.26 -4.56 17.83
C SER A 198 14.68 -4.29 19.23
N GLN A 199 13.46 -4.76 19.54
CA GLN A 199 12.75 -4.44 20.79
C GLN A 199 12.16 -5.68 21.48
N LEU A 200 12.88 -6.79 21.44
CA LEU A 200 12.42 -8.05 22.06
C LEU A 200 12.34 -7.95 23.59
N ASP A 201 13.25 -7.17 24.19
CA ASP A 201 13.34 -6.94 25.64
C ASP A 201 12.17 -6.14 26.21
N THR A 202 11.49 -5.33 25.39
CA THR A 202 10.38 -4.46 25.83
C THR A 202 9.00 -5.02 25.54
N VAL A 203 8.88 -6.23 25.00
CA VAL A 203 7.60 -6.85 24.59
C VAL A 203 6.58 -6.84 25.74
N GLN A 204 6.96 -7.32 26.91
CA GLN A 204 6.06 -7.43 28.07
C GLN A 204 5.61 -6.06 28.58
N GLN A 205 6.51 -5.08 28.62
CA GLN A 205 6.18 -3.71 29.01
C GLN A 205 5.16 -3.08 28.05
N ARG A 206 5.33 -3.27 26.73
CA ARG A 206 4.40 -2.74 25.72
C ARG A 206 3.03 -3.43 25.77
N LEU A 207 2.97 -4.72 26.05
CA LEU A 207 1.72 -5.44 26.29
C LEU A 207 0.98 -4.92 27.56
N GLN A 208 1.73 -4.64 28.63
CA GLN A 208 1.15 -4.05 29.83
C GLN A 208 0.59 -2.65 29.54
N GLN A 209 1.32 -1.80 28.82
CA GLN A 209 0.85 -0.47 28.41
C GLN A 209 -0.42 -0.56 27.55
N ALA A 210 -0.48 -1.49 26.60
CA ALA A 210 -1.65 -1.73 25.77
C ALA A 210 -2.87 -2.19 26.61
N SER A 211 -2.65 -3.06 27.59
CA SER A 211 -3.70 -3.53 28.51
C SER A 211 -4.24 -2.39 29.38
N GLN A 212 -3.36 -1.53 29.90
CA GLN A 212 -3.74 -0.35 30.68
C GLN A 212 -4.52 0.66 29.81
N ALA A 213 -4.07 0.91 28.57
CA ALA A 213 -4.78 1.77 27.62
C ALA A 213 -6.20 1.26 27.33
N ARG A 214 -6.36 -0.05 27.15
CA ARG A 214 -7.69 -0.66 26.99
C ARG A 214 -8.57 -0.53 28.24
N ALA A 215 -8.02 -0.78 29.41
CA ALA A 215 -8.76 -0.65 30.67
C ALA A 215 -9.23 0.81 30.89
N GLN A 216 -8.35 1.79 30.63
CA GLN A 216 -8.69 3.21 30.69
C GLN A 216 -9.84 3.56 29.74
N GLN A 217 -9.73 3.14 28.48
CA GLN A 217 -10.77 3.36 27.48
C GLN A 217 -12.11 2.70 27.89
N ALA A 218 -12.09 1.47 28.39
CA ALA A 218 -13.29 0.76 28.84
C ALA A 218 -13.97 1.44 30.03
N ALA A 219 -13.21 2.14 30.90
CA ALA A 219 -13.72 2.94 32.01
C ALA A 219 -14.23 4.33 31.56
N GLY A 220 -14.29 4.63 30.25
CA GLY A 220 -14.72 5.93 29.71
C GLY A 220 -13.66 7.00 29.74
N GLY A 221 -12.39 6.63 29.99
CA GLY A 221 -11.24 7.54 29.93
C GLY A 221 -10.80 7.86 28.50
N GLU A 222 -9.82 8.73 28.39
CA GLU A 222 -9.23 9.15 27.11
C GLU A 222 -8.63 7.98 26.35
N VAL A 223 -8.82 7.95 25.01
CA VAL A 223 -8.20 6.98 24.11
C VAL A 223 -6.72 7.34 23.91
N LEU A 224 -5.84 6.45 24.30
CA LEU A 224 -4.40 6.63 24.10
C LEU A 224 -3.96 6.16 22.71
N TYR A 225 -3.06 6.91 22.10
CA TYR A 225 -2.53 6.62 20.78
C TYR A 225 -1.02 6.33 20.83
N SER A 226 -0.61 5.36 20.04
CA SER A 226 0.79 5.06 19.72
C SER A 226 1.11 5.60 18.32
N GLY A 227 2.39 5.91 18.10
CA GLY A 227 2.84 6.60 16.89
C GLY A 227 2.82 8.11 17.11
N ASP A 228 3.84 8.75 16.59
CA ASP A 228 4.07 10.18 16.80
C ASP A 228 3.82 10.92 15.48
N ALA A 229 2.82 11.79 15.47
CA ALA A 229 2.46 12.56 14.28
C ALA A 229 3.31 13.83 14.09
N ASN A 230 3.92 14.35 15.16
CA ASN A 230 4.57 15.66 15.15
C ASN A 230 6.06 15.53 15.47
N ARG A 231 6.86 15.15 14.48
CA ARG A 231 8.32 15.16 14.60
C ARG A 231 8.92 16.34 13.83
N SER A 232 9.91 17.02 14.45
CA SER A 232 10.72 18.00 13.72
C SER A 232 11.62 17.30 12.69
N ASP A 233 12.08 18.06 11.69
CA ASP A 233 13.01 17.53 10.67
C ASP A 233 14.29 16.96 11.31
N GLU A 234 14.78 17.58 12.38
CA GLU A 234 15.93 17.06 13.14
C GLU A 234 15.63 15.71 13.80
N GLN A 235 14.43 15.53 14.36
CA GLN A 235 14.01 14.27 14.94
C GLN A 235 13.83 13.19 13.87
N ILE A 236 13.28 13.54 12.71
CA ILE A 236 13.14 12.63 11.57
C ILE A 236 14.50 12.17 11.06
N ALA A 237 15.46 13.10 10.89
CA ALA A 237 16.80 12.78 10.42
C ALA A 237 17.57 11.82 11.35
N LYS A 238 17.23 11.80 12.64
CA LYS A 238 17.83 10.89 13.65
C LYS A 238 17.18 9.52 13.73
N LEU A 239 16.08 9.26 12.99
CA LEU A 239 15.46 7.94 12.97
C LEU A 239 16.42 6.90 12.36
N PRO A 240 16.54 5.71 12.96
CA PRO A 240 17.59 4.75 12.57
C PRO A 240 17.34 4.06 11.22
N PHE A 241 16.10 4.09 10.72
CA PHE A 241 15.69 3.33 9.53
C PHE A 241 15.21 4.24 8.40
N ASP A 242 15.61 3.92 7.15
CA ASP A 242 15.19 4.65 5.96
C ASP A 242 13.68 4.63 5.77
N LEU A 243 13.04 3.49 6.03
CA LEU A 243 11.59 3.36 5.98
C LEU A 243 10.90 4.46 6.81
N TYR A 244 11.33 4.71 8.02
CA TYR A 244 10.71 5.73 8.87
C TYR A 244 11.05 7.15 8.42
N ARG A 245 12.31 7.44 8.09
CA ARG A 245 12.71 8.78 7.59
C ARG A 245 11.95 9.16 6.34
N GLN A 246 11.98 8.30 5.33
CA GLN A 246 11.30 8.51 4.06
C GLN A 246 9.77 8.44 4.19
N GLY A 247 9.26 7.60 5.10
CA GLY A 247 7.84 7.53 5.42
C GLY A 247 7.32 8.86 5.97
N TYR A 248 8.03 9.49 6.90
CA TYR A 248 7.70 10.83 7.38
C TYR A 248 7.74 11.86 6.25
N GLU A 249 8.77 11.84 5.39
CA GLU A 249 8.85 12.71 4.22
C GLU A 249 7.64 12.53 3.29
N TYR A 250 7.28 11.29 2.97
CA TYR A 250 6.17 10.94 2.09
C TYR A 250 4.82 11.41 2.68
N TYR A 251 4.49 11.00 3.90
CA TYR A 251 3.15 11.16 4.46
C TYR A 251 2.89 12.55 5.07
N TRP A 252 3.92 13.30 5.45
CA TRP A 252 3.74 14.64 6.04
C TRP A 252 4.20 15.79 5.16
N LYS A 253 4.97 15.52 4.09
CA LYS A 253 5.49 16.58 3.24
C LYS A 253 5.08 16.38 1.78
N THR A 254 5.68 15.41 1.10
CA THR A 254 5.57 15.30 -0.36
C THR A 254 4.23 14.80 -0.85
N HIS A 255 3.59 13.91 -0.12
CA HIS A 255 2.29 13.30 -0.45
C HIS A 255 1.33 13.39 0.73
N ALA A 256 1.43 14.48 1.51
CA ALA A 256 0.60 14.67 2.68
C ALA A 256 -0.90 14.70 2.32
N HIS A 257 -1.70 14.03 3.15
CA HIS A 257 -3.15 14.05 3.05
C HIS A 257 -3.75 14.16 4.46
N PRO A 258 -4.80 14.99 4.69
CA PRO A 258 -5.31 15.26 6.04
C PRO A 258 -5.87 14.02 6.73
N ASN A 259 -6.35 13.05 5.95
CA ASN A 259 -6.91 11.80 6.46
C ASN A 259 -5.85 10.72 6.72
N SER A 260 -4.60 10.94 6.30
CA SER A 260 -3.50 10.01 6.52
C SER A 260 -2.89 10.23 7.90
N THR A 261 -2.60 9.15 8.63
CA THR A 261 -2.02 9.23 9.98
C THR A 261 -1.22 7.97 10.29
N PHE A 262 -0.04 8.15 10.91
CA PHE A 262 0.76 7.02 11.40
C PHE A 262 0.41 6.60 12.82
N ARG A 263 -0.52 7.25 13.45
CA ARG A 263 -0.96 6.87 14.80
C ARG A 263 -2.01 5.76 14.73
N TYR A 264 -2.03 4.95 15.77
CA TYR A 264 -3.05 3.94 16.02
C TYR A 264 -3.37 3.91 17.52
N THR A 265 -4.56 3.41 17.89
CA THR A 265 -4.89 3.31 19.31
C THR A 265 -3.92 2.37 20.01
N THR A 266 -3.40 2.75 21.18
CA THR A 266 -2.43 1.92 21.93
C THR A 266 -3.03 0.56 22.28
N SER A 267 -4.33 0.50 22.53
CA SER A 267 -5.06 -0.77 22.77
C SER A 267 -5.03 -1.72 21.57
N SER A 268 -4.84 -1.24 20.33
CA SER A 268 -4.68 -2.08 19.13
C SER A 268 -3.44 -3.00 19.19
N LEU A 269 -2.45 -2.66 20.02
CA LEU A 269 -1.28 -3.53 20.21
C LEU A 269 -1.63 -4.91 20.77
N LEU A 270 -2.77 -5.06 21.48
CA LEU A 270 -3.22 -6.35 21.97
C LEU A 270 -3.47 -7.36 20.83
N ASP A 271 -4.00 -6.88 19.71
CA ASP A 271 -4.25 -7.69 18.53
C ASP A 271 -3.05 -7.70 17.56
N LEU A 272 -2.42 -6.56 17.35
CA LEU A 272 -1.24 -6.44 16.48
C LEU A 272 -0.08 -7.31 16.95
N MET A 273 0.25 -7.30 18.27
CA MET A 273 1.41 -8.02 18.77
C MET A 273 1.23 -9.55 18.81
N ARG A 274 0.01 -10.06 18.78
CA ARG A 274 -0.26 -11.50 18.68
C ARG A 274 -0.33 -12.01 17.24
N TRP A 275 -0.49 -11.10 16.26
CA TRP A 275 -0.64 -11.43 14.86
C TRP A 275 0.72 -11.51 14.15
N ASP A 276 0.76 -12.25 13.05
CA ASP A 276 1.89 -12.31 12.15
C ASP A 276 1.40 -12.58 10.72
N ALA A 277 1.84 -11.77 9.75
CA ALA A 277 1.43 -11.90 8.35
C ALA A 277 1.85 -13.22 7.70
N THR A 278 2.83 -13.90 8.28
CA THR A 278 3.34 -15.17 7.76
C THR A 278 2.74 -16.41 8.44
N ASN A 279 1.86 -16.22 9.45
CA ASN A 279 1.15 -17.34 10.05
C ASN A 279 0.24 -17.98 9.00
N GLN A 280 0.35 -19.29 8.81
CA GLN A 280 -0.46 -20.06 7.84
C GLN A 280 -0.32 -19.61 6.37
N ILE A 281 0.77 -18.92 6.03
CA ILE A 281 1.01 -18.42 4.66
C ILE A 281 1.11 -19.56 3.63
N GLU A 282 1.39 -20.78 4.06
CA GLU A 282 1.36 -22.00 3.24
C GLU A 282 -0.03 -22.34 2.71
N LEU A 283 -1.09 -21.73 3.25
CA LEU A 283 -2.45 -21.86 2.69
C LEU A 283 -2.63 -21.08 1.39
N ILE A 284 -1.72 -20.17 1.04
CA ILE A 284 -1.74 -19.50 -0.27
C ILE A 284 -1.33 -20.51 -1.33
N ASN A 285 -2.28 -20.89 -2.17
CA ASN A 285 -2.07 -21.77 -3.33
C ASN A 285 -2.27 -21.06 -4.67
N GLN A 286 -2.65 -19.79 -4.64
CA GLN A 286 -2.78 -18.94 -5.81
C GLN A 286 -1.39 -18.51 -6.33
N PRO A 287 -1.26 -18.15 -7.62
CA PRO A 287 -0.09 -17.44 -8.11
C PRO A 287 0.25 -16.23 -7.23
N LEU A 288 1.53 -16.08 -6.87
CA LEU A 288 2.02 -15.06 -5.95
C LEU A 288 3.17 -14.25 -6.56
N LEU A 289 3.01 -12.93 -6.64
CA LEU A 289 4.08 -12.01 -6.99
C LEU A 289 4.43 -11.13 -5.80
N MET A 290 5.68 -11.13 -5.38
CA MET A 290 6.18 -10.20 -4.36
C MET A 290 7.21 -9.26 -4.96
N ILE A 291 6.98 -7.94 -4.85
CA ILE A 291 7.86 -6.89 -5.37
C ILE A 291 8.42 -6.12 -4.18
N ALA A 292 9.72 -5.84 -4.18
CA ALA A 292 10.36 -5.01 -3.16
C ALA A 292 11.54 -4.24 -3.73
N GLY A 293 11.91 -3.13 -3.10
CA GLY A 293 13.16 -2.45 -3.41
C GLY A 293 14.37 -3.26 -2.95
N SER A 294 15.42 -3.34 -3.78
CA SER A 294 16.63 -4.10 -3.43
C SER A 294 17.42 -3.47 -2.28
N LYS A 295 17.22 -2.16 -2.03
CA LYS A 295 17.79 -1.42 -0.91
C LYS A 295 16.81 -1.12 0.22
N ALA A 296 15.60 -1.72 0.17
CA ALA A 296 14.64 -1.55 1.24
C ALA A 296 15.15 -2.21 2.52
N ASP A 297 15.28 -1.44 3.59
CA ASP A 297 15.63 -1.95 4.91
C ASP A 297 14.56 -2.90 5.49
N SER A 298 13.35 -2.88 4.91
CA SER A 298 12.24 -3.83 5.18
C SER A 298 12.27 -5.11 4.35
N LEU A 299 13.25 -5.27 3.43
CA LEU A 299 13.29 -6.40 2.48
C LEU A 299 13.23 -7.77 3.15
N TYR A 300 13.81 -7.90 4.34
CA TYR A 300 13.81 -9.15 5.12
C TYR A 300 12.40 -9.70 5.37
N MET A 301 11.39 -8.84 5.53
CA MET A 301 10.00 -9.28 5.74
C MET A 301 9.39 -9.87 4.47
N THR A 302 9.68 -9.27 3.31
CA THR A 302 9.24 -9.81 2.00
C THR A 302 9.94 -11.15 1.71
N GLN A 303 11.24 -11.25 1.97
CA GLN A 303 12.01 -12.48 1.75
C GLN A 303 11.54 -13.62 2.67
N ASP A 304 11.27 -13.32 3.94
CA ASP A 304 10.75 -14.30 4.91
C ASP A 304 9.37 -14.81 4.49
N ALA A 305 8.44 -13.91 4.12
CA ALA A 305 7.13 -14.30 3.63
C ALA A 305 7.20 -15.11 2.34
N PHE A 306 8.04 -14.71 1.39
CA PHE A 306 8.24 -15.44 0.14
C PHE A 306 8.78 -16.85 0.37
N ALA A 307 9.74 -17.01 1.26
CA ALA A 307 10.31 -18.32 1.61
C ALA A 307 9.25 -19.25 2.23
N LYS A 308 8.41 -18.71 3.13
CA LYS A 308 7.37 -19.45 3.85
C LYS A 308 6.12 -19.77 3.03
N ALA A 309 5.86 -19.04 1.93
CA ALA A 309 4.73 -19.30 1.05
C ALA A 309 4.95 -20.58 0.22
N THR A 310 4.88 -21.74 0.86
CA THR A 310 5.19 -23.05 0.26
C THR A 310 3.97 -23.71 -0.40
N GLY A 311 2.77 -23.18 -0.20
CA GLY A 311 1.54 -23.72 -0.77
C GLY A 311 1.39 -23.46 -2.27
N THR A 312 2.16 -22.56 -2.86
CA THR A 312 2.19 -22.29 -4.28
C THR A 312 3.59 -22.50 -4.88
N ILE A 313 3.64 -23.15 -6.04
CA ILE A 313 4.85 -23.27 -6.86
C ILE A 313 4.96 -22.11 -7.88
N ASP A 314 3.84 -21.46 -8.20
CA ASP A 314 3.78 -20.29 -9.10
C ASP A 314 4.00 -19.03 -8.27
N LYS A 315 5.22 -18.84 -7.80
CA LYS A 315 5.60 -17.63 -7.05
C LYS A 315 6.85 -16.98 -7.61
N GLN A 316 6.85 -15.65 -7.60
CA GLN A 316 7.94 -14.82 -8.09
C GLN A 316 8.28 -13.71 -7.10
N LEU A 317 9.57 -13.49 -6.87
CA LEU A 317 10.11 -12.33 -6.16
C LEU A 317 10.83 -11.43 -7.15
N VAL A 318 10.39 -10.18 -7.24
CA VAL A 318 10.99 -9.14 -8.10
C VAL A 318 11.63 -8.07 -7.21
N LEU A 319 12.93 -7.85 -7.39
CA LEU A 319 13.67 -6.80 -6.70
C LEU A 319 13.87 -5.62 -7.65
N LEU A 320 13.34 -4.46 -7.27
CA LEU A 320 13.55 -3.20 -7.99
C LEU A 320 14.92 -2.64 -7.60
N GLU A 321 15.86 -2.73 -8.53
CA GLU A 321 17.27 -2.41 -8.26
C GLU A 321 17.47 -0.96 -7.82
N GLY A 322 18.11 -0.80 -6.66
CA GLY A 322 18.41 0.50 -6.04
C GLY A 322 17.25 1.16 -5.31
N ALA A 323 16.02 0.64 -5.40
CA ALA A 323 14.86 1.22 -4.70
C ALA A 323 14.90 0.92 -3.20
N THR A 324 14.50 1.89 -2.40
CA THR A 324 14.12 1.69 -1.00
C THR A 324 12.64 1.31 -0.87
N HIS A 325 12.15 1.11 0.36
CA HIS A 325 10.73 0.79 0.60
C HIS A 325 9.79 1.89 0.08
N ILE A 326 10.02 3.12 0.49
CA ILE A 326 9.12 4.26 0.18
C ILE A 326 9.29 4.73 -1.27
N GLU A 327 10.47 4.61 -1.86
CA GLU A 327 10.66 4.96 -3.26
C GLU A 327 9.81 4.12 -4.22
N THR A 328 9.42 2.89 -3.83
CA THR A 328 8.46 2.08 -4.60
C THR A 328 7.06 2.68 -4.64
N TYR A 329 6.74 3.67 -3.80
CA TYR A 329 5.42 4.27 -3.74
C TYR A 329 5.19 5.35 -4.79
N TRP A 330 6.26 6.09 -5.15
CA TRP A 330 6.08 7.33 -5.90
C TRP A 330 7.16 7.66 -6.90
N VAL A 331 8.37 7.10 -6.79
CA VAL A 331 9.45 7.41 -7.74
C VAL A 331 9.12 6.78 -9.10
N PRO A 332 8.95 7.57 -10.18
CA PRO A 332 8.36 7.11 -11.44
C PRO A 332 9.01 5.85 -12.00
N LYS A 333 10.34 5.79 -12.06
CA LYS A 333 11.06 4.63 -12.59
C LYS A 333 10.76 3.32 -11.85
N TYR A 334 10.54 3.41 -10.53
CA TYR A 334 10.25 2.22 -9.71
C TYR A 334 8.77 1.85 -9.77
N VAL A 335 7.90 2.85 -9.82
CA VAL A 335 6.46 2.64 -10.04
C VAL A 335 6.24 2.00 -11.41
N ASP A 336 6.88 2.51 -12.46
CA ASP A 336 6.75 1.97 -13.83
C ASP A 336 7.23 0.51 -13.91
N ALA A 337 8.38 0.20 -13.30
CA ALA A 337 8.90 -1.17 -13.26
C ALA A 337 7.98 -2.12 -12.45
N ALA A 338 7.43 -1.65 -11.34
CA ALA A 338 6.46 -2.42 -10.55
C ALA A 338 5.17 -2.66 -11.34
N VAL A 339 4.63 -1.62 -12.00
CA VAL A 339 3.42 -1.73 -12.84
C VAL A 339 3.65 -2.68 -14.02
N ALA A 340 4.80 -2.64 -14.67
CA ALA A 340 5.14 -3.58 -15.74
C ALA A 340 5.15 -5.04 -15.24
N SER A 341 5.74 -5.28 -14.06
CA SER A 341 5.76 -6.59 -13.43
C SER A 341 4.34 -7.07 -13.06
N LEU A 342 3.52 -6.18 -12.45
CA LEU A 342 2.13 -6.46 -12.11
C LEU A 342 1.29 -6.76 -13.36
N THR A 343 1.48 -5.97 -14.44
CA THR A 343 0.75 -6.16 -15.70
C THR A 343 1.08 -7.52 -16.31
N THR A 344 2.36 -7.87 -16.40
CA THR A 344 2.79 -9.18 -16.89
C THR A 344 2.18 -10.32 -16.06
N PHE A 345 2.23 -10.19 -14.74
CA PHE A 345 1.70 -11.18 -13.82
C PHE A 345 0.17 -11.34 -13.95
N TYR A 346 -0.60 -10.26 -13.86
CA TYR A 346 -2.06 -10.33 -13.92
C TYR A 346 -2.58 -10.68 -15.32
N THR A 347 -1.90 -10.26 -16.40
CA THR A 347 -2.26 -10.70 -17.76
C THR A 347 -2.16 -12.20 -17.90
N ARG A 348 -1.14 -12.82 -17.33
CA ARG A 348 -0.97 -14.28 -17.35
C ARG A 348 -1.96 -15.00 -16.43
N THR A 349 -2.18 -14.49 -15.23
CA THR A 349 -2.90 -15.22 -14.17
C THR A 349 -4.40 -14.93 -14.13
N LEU A 350 -4.84 -13.82 -14.70
CA LEU A 350 -6.25 -13.43 -14.83
C LEU A 350 -6.72 -13.48 -16.32
N ALA A 351 -6.05 -14.25 -17.16
CA ALA A 351 -6.50 -14.51 -18.52
C ALA A 351 -7.88 -15.19 -18.50
N PRO A 352 -8.73 -14.98 -19.56
CA PRO A 352 -10.03 -15.65 -19.68
C PRO A 352 -9.91 -17.16 -19.68
#